data_8d359640733976f6cb27c20f356f2082
#
_entry.id   8d359640733976f6cb27c20f356f2082
#
_cell.length_a   1.000
_cell.length_b   1.000
_cell.length_c   1.000
_cell.angle_alpha   90.00
_cell.angle_beta   90.00
_cell.angle_gamma   90.00
#
_symmetry.space_group_name_H-M   'P 1'
#
loop_
_entity.id
_entity.type
_entity.pdbx_description
1 polymer ?
#
loop_
_entity_poly.entity_id
_entity_poly.type
_entity_poly.pdbx_seq_one_letter_code
_entity_poly.pdbx_strand_id
1 'polypeptide(L)'
;MDFFKRLEKIDGVVNRGYARWGKWLGAGLLLFILGWGGWVVWASIWGPPTGPVTLIIHSEIDRPILGFSVNGVAGSNAFAHGGGGATCCGSISGKTAEVVWTLDITHEQYLKGMRLEKRRVVMPIPERKWGEDDLHVHFLPGDKVLLGWSDNAWSPYEKHPEISPKSVTQGDH
;
A
#
# COMPACT_ATOMS: atom_id res chain seq x y z
N MET A 1 -21.49 62.18 23.07
CA MET A 1 -22.05 62.13 21.74
C MET A 1 -21.03 61.90 20.63
N ASP A 2 -19.74 61.63 21.02
CA ASP A 2 -18.63 61.48 20.02
C ASP A 2 -18.30 59.99 19.68
N PHE A 3 -18.74 59.04 20.48
CA PHE A 3 -18.40 57.62 20.25
C PHE A 3 -19.10 57.05 19.00
N PHE A 4 -20.36 57.33 18.79
CA PHE A 4 -21.10 56.88 17.60
C PHE A 4 -20.60 57.51 16.29
N LYS A 5 -20.22 58.77 16.31
CA LYS A 5 -19.56 59.42 15.14
C LYS A 5 -18.20 58.83 14.79
N ARG A 6 -17.46 58.34 15.79
CA ARG A 6 -16.17 57.64 15.52
C ARG A 6 -16.40 56.25 14.92
N LEU A 7 -17.41 55.51 15.40
CA LEU A 7 -17.79 54.20 14.82
C LEU A 7 -18.21 54.35 13.34
N GLU A 8 -19.07 55.32 13.04
CA GLU A 8 -19.53 55.59 11.67
C GLU A 8 -18.33 55.93 10.71
N LYS A 9 -17.34 56.65 11.22
CA LYS A 9 -16.14 57.01 10.45
C LYS A 9 -15.23 55.81 10.21
N ILE A 10 -15.13 54.89 11.17
CA ILE A 10 -14.36 53.64 11.04
C ILE A 10 -15.06 52.71 10.04
N ASP A 11 -16.38 52.59 10.14
CA ASP A 11 -17.20 51.76 9.23
C ASP A 11 -17.07 52.23 7.76
N GLY A 12 -17.05 53.52 7.54
CA GLY A 12 -16.86 54.11 6.20
C GLY A 12 -15.44 53.91 5.60
N VAL A 13 -14.42 53.80 6.46
CA VAL A 13 -13.04 53.53 6.03
C VAL A 13 -12.84 52.06 5.73
N VAL A 14 -13.37 51.17 6.62
CA VAL A 14 -13.33 49.72 6.45
C VAL A 14 -14.10 49.32 5.18
N ASN A 15 -15.30 49.85 4.99
CA ASN A 15 -16.14 49.52 3.83
C ASN A 15 -15.53 49.99 2.50
N ARG A 16 -14.84 51.12 2.47
CA ARG A 16 -14.07 51.57 1.27
C ARG A 16 -12.83 50.72 1.01
N GLY A 17 -12.15 50.28 2.07
CA GLY A 17 -11.05 49.31 1.99
C GLY A 17 -11.54 47.96 1.42
N TYR A 18 -12.62 47.46 1.96
CA TYR A 18 -13.24 46.20 1.53
C TYR A 18 -13.73 46.25 0.08
N ALA A 19 -14.35 47.38 -0.35
CA ALA A 19 -14.81 47.53 -1.73
C ALA A 19 -13.65 47.55 -2.75
N ARG A 20 -12.48 47.98 -2.33
CA ARG A 20 -11.32 48.11 -3.20
C ARG A 20 -10.45 46.83 -3.23
N TRP A 21 -10.31 46.19 -2.10
CA TRP A 21 -9.46 45.00 -1.94
C TRP A 21 -10.24 43.69 -1.90
N GLY A 22 -11.52 43.71 -1.55
CA GLY A 22 -12.36 42.53 -1.43
C GLY A 22 -12.50 41.76 -2.74
N LYS A 23 -12.53 42.48 -3.88
CA LYS A 23 -12.54 41.82 -5.20
C LYS A 23 -11.26 41.06 -5.49
N TRP A 24 -10.11 41.62 -5.11
CA TRP A 24 -8.81 40.95 -5.28
C TRP A 24 -8.60 39.81 -4.31
N LEU A 25 -9.04 39.95 -3.04
CA LEU A 25 -9.00 38.89 -2.05
C LEU A 25 -9.95 37.74 -2.42
N GLY A 26 -11.16 38.09 -2.92
CA GLY A 26 -12.11 37.08 -3.41
C GLY A 26 -11.57 36.32 -4.63
N ALA A 27 -11.00 37.04 -5.60
CA ALA A 27 -10.38 36.41 -6.75
C ALA A 27 -9.18 35.55 -6.37
N GLY A 28 -8.32 36.01 -5.46
CA GLY A 28 -7.18 35.26 -4.95
C GLY A 28 -7.60 33.97 -4.23
N LEU A 29 -8.63 34.07 -3.37
CA LEU A 29 -9.18 32.88 -2.67
C LEU A 29 -9.78 31.88 -3.66
N LEU A 30 -10.49 32.35 -4.66
CA LEU A 30 -11.10 31.50 -5.69
C LEU A 30 -10.03 30.77 -6.51
N LEU A 31 -8.96 31.48 -6.92
CA LEU A 31 -7.84 30.88 -7.62
C LEU A 31 -7.10 29.86 -6.74
N PHE A 32 -6.95 30.14 -5.45
CA PHE A 32 -6.35 29.22 -4.51
C PHE A 32 -7.19 27.93 -4.37
N ILE A 33 -8.51 28.04 -4.22
CA ILE A 33 -9.43 26.90 -4.13
C ILE A 33 -9.40 26.08 -5.43
N LEU A 34 -9.44 26.75 -6.58
CA LEU A 34 -9.37 26.07 -7.89
C LEU A 34 -8.01 25.38 -8.10
N GLY A 35 -6.92 26.05 -7.75
CA GLY A 35 -5.57 25.48 -7.83
C GLY A 35 -5.38 24.29 -6.89
N TRP A 36 -5.80 24.42 -5.64
CA TRP A 36 -5.74 23.35 -4.67
C TRP A 36 -6.64 22.18 -5.07
N GLY A 37 -7.91 22.45 -5.42
CA GLY A 37 -8.85 21.44 -5.90
C GLY A 37 -8.34 20.72 -7.14
N GLY A 38 -7.83 21.47 -8.12
CA GLY A 38 -7.21 20.90 -9.32
C GLY A 38 -6.00 20.02 -8.99
N TRP A 39 -5.14 20.44 -8.06
CA TRP A 39 -4.02 19.64 -7.59
C TRP A 39 -4.45 18.33 -6.91
N VAL A 40 -5.46 18.39 -6.03
CA VAL A 40 -5.99 17.20 -5.35
C VAL A 40 -6.58 16.20 -6.34
N VAL A 41 -7.37 16.69 -7.30
CA VAL A 41 -7.95 15.85 -8.37
C VAL A 41 -6.84 15.24 -9.23
N TRP A 42 -5.87 16.05 -9.64
CA TRP A 42 -4.74 15.58 -10.43
C TRP A 42 -3.92 14.54 -9.68
N ALA A 43 -3.60 14.79 -8.41
CA ALA A 43 -2.85 13.85 -7.56
C ALA A 43 -3.62 12.54 -7.30
N SER A 44 -4.96 12.60 -7.24
CA SER A 44 -5.81 11.40 -7.08
C SER A 44 -5.90 10.55 -8.34
N ILE A 45 -5.76 11.16 -9.53
CA ILE A 45 -5.86 10.45 -10.81
C ILE A 45 -4.49 9.94 -11.28
N TRP A 46 -3.43 10.75 -11.07
CA TRP A 46 -2.08 10.48 -11.59
C TRP A 46 -1.05 10.20 -10.52
N GLY A 47 -1.43 10.31 -9.24
CA GLY A 47 -0.55 9.96 -8.12
C GLY A 47 -0.31 8.46 -8.02
N PRO A 48 0.73 8.03 -7.27
CA PRO A 48 0.96 6.61 -7.02
C PRO A 48 -0.26 6.01 -6.31
N PRO A 49 -0.64 4.77 -6.61
CA PRO A 49 -1.76 4.12 -5.98
C PRO A 49 -1.56 4.07 -4.47
N THR A 50 -2.51 4.65 -3.74
CA THR A 50 -2.57 4.63 -2.29
C THR A 50 -3.78 3.81 -1.88
N GLY A 51 -3.59 2.80 -1.05
CA GLY A 51 -4.70 1.95 -0.62
C GLY A 51 -4.20 0.81 0.24
N PRO A 52 -5.12 0.10 0.86
CA PRO A 52 -4.76 -1.08 1.63
C PRO A 52 -4.05 -2.10 0.73
N VAL A 53 -3.14 -2.83 1.32
CA VAL A 53 -2.34 -3.86 0.66
C VAL A 53 -2.63 -5.17 1.33
N THR A 54 -2.86 -6.21 0.55
CA THR A 54 -2.88 -7.59 1.00
C THR A 54 -1.49 -8.19 0.82
N LEU A 55 -0.92 -8.74 1.87
CA LEU A 55 0.33 -9.49 1.83
C LEU A 55 0.04 -10.97 1.62
N ILE A 56 0.55 -11.55 0.54
CA ILE A 56 0.42 -12.97 0.20
C ILE A 56 1.80 -13.62 0.23
N ILE A 57 1.95 -14.66 1.04
CA ILE A 57 3.23 -15.35 1.23
C ILE A 57 3.33 -16.60 0.36
N HIS A 58 4.50 -16.80 -0.24
CA HIS A 58 4.89 -18.01 -0.94
C HIS A 58 6.24 -18.47 -0.41
N SER A 59 6.38 -19.73 -0.06
CA SER A 59 7.61 -20.30 0.52
C SER A 59 8.15 -21.43 -0.34
N GLU A 60 9.39 -21.29 -0.81
CA GLU A 60 10.14 -22.32 -1.51
C GLU A 60 11.29 -22.88 -0.64
N ILE A 61 11.34 -22.48 0.63
CA ILE A 61 12.35 -22.94 1.57
C ILE A 61 11.90 -24.20 2.32
N ASP A 62 12.86 -24.95 2.81
CA ASP A 62 12.65 -26.22 3.55
C ASP A 62 12.22 -26.06 5.02
N ARG A 63 12.09 -24.81 5.48
CA ARG A 63 11.68 -24.48 6.83
C ARG A 63 10.37 -23.68 6.82
N PRO A 64 9.45 -23.98 7.76
CA PRO A 64 8.26 -23.18 7.91
C PRO A 64 8.61 -21.73 8.30
N ILE A 65 7.81 -20.80 7.84
CA ILE A 65 7.85 -19.39 8.24
C ILE A 65 6.75 -19.16 9.27
N LEU A 66 7.11 -18.87 10.51
CA LEU A 66 6.18 -18.60 11.59
C LEU A 66 5.39 -17.30 11.37
N GLY A 67 6.02 -16.33 10.73
CA GLY A 67 5.44 -15.07 10.36
C GLY A 67 6.47 -14.16 9.72
N PHE A 68 6.00 -13.16 9.00
CA PHE A 68 6.84 -12.16 8.38
C PHE A 68 6.24 -10.76 8.47
N SER A 69 7.00 -9.76 8.11
CA SER A 69 6.51 -8.39 7.96
C SER A 69 7.24 -7.68 6.81
N VAL A 70 6.54 -6.75 6.19
CA VAL A 70 7.09 -5.84 5.17
C VAL A 70 6.89 -4.41 5.66
N ASN A 71 7.97 -3.67 5.90
CA ASN A 71 7.94 -2.32 6.49
C ASN A 71 7.10 -2.25 7.79
N GLY A 72 7.16 -3.31 8.61
CA GLY A 72 6.40 -3.38 9.86
C GLY A 72 4.95 -3.86 9.71
N VAL A 73 4.43 -3.98 8.49
CA VAL A 73 3.10 -4.58 8.24
C VAL A 73 3.24 -6.09 8.35
N ALA A 74 2.51 -6.68 9.30
CA ALA A 74 2.58 -8.12 9.55
C ALA A 74 1.88 -8.91 8.44
N GLY A 75 2.53 -9.97 8.00
CA GLY A 75 1.98 -11.00 7.11
C GLY A 75 1.69 -12.30 7.85
N SER A 76 1.18 -13.27 7.12
CA SER A 76 0.81 -14.59 7.62
C SER A 76 2.02 -15.52 7.76
N ASN A 77 1.77 -16.76 8.15
CA ASN A 77 2.73 -17.86 8.17
C ASN A 77 2.69 -18.65 6.86
N ALA A 78 3.71 -19.47 6.63
CA ALA A 78 3.75 -20.44 5.54
C ALA A 78 4.39 -21.75 5.97
N PHE A 79 3.94 -22.84 5.37
CA PHE A 79 4.59 -24.14 5.51
C PHE A 79 5.86 -24.20 4.65
N ALA A 80 6.73 -25.16 4.98
CA ALA A 80 7.89 -25.47 4.13
C ALA A 80 7.43 -25.89 2.73
N HIS A 81 8.05 -25.34 1.68
CA HIS A 81 7.70 -25.59 0.27
C HIS A 81 6.21 -25.43 -0.03
N GLY A 82 5.56 -24.44 0.60
CA GLY A 82 4.12 -24.25 0.48
C GLY A 82 3.69 -22.80 0.40
N GLY A 83 2.48 -22.64 -0.07
CA GLY A 83 1.77 -21.37 0.06
C GLY A 83 1.40 -21.12 1.52
N GLY A 84 1.16 -19.89 1.81
CA GLY A 84 0.69 -19.43 3.12
C GLY A 84 -0.59 -18.64 3.01
N GLY A 85 -0.97 -18.02 4.11
CA GLY A 85 -2.14 -17.17 4.15
C GLY A 85 -1.92 -15.82 3.51
N ALA A 86 -3.03 -15.14 3.26
CA ALA A 86 -3.06 -13.73 2.92
C ALA A 86 -3.42 -12.91 4.16
N THR A 87 -2.79 -11.75 4.32
CA THR A 87 -3.11 -10.80 5.39
C THR A 87 -3.45 -9.45 4.77
N CYS A 88 -4.68 -9.02 4.96
CA CYS A 88 -5.19 -7.79 4.38
C CYS A 88 -4.84 -6.56 5.21
N CYS A 89 -4.96 -5.47 4.52
CA CYS A 89 -5.30 -4.13 5.00
C CYS A 89 -4.14 -3.38 5.65
N GLY A 90 -2.91 -3.75 5.34
CA GLY A 90 -1.73 -2.96 5.65
C GLY A 90 -1.56 -1.77 4.72
N SER A 91 -0.72 -0.83 5.11
CA SER A 91 -0.27 0.26 4.23
C SER A 91 1.23 0.15 4.03
N ILE A 92 1.65 -0.04 2.79
CA ILE A 92 3.06 -0.14 2.41
C ILE A 92 3.39 1.00 1.47
N SER A 93 4.37 1.79 1.84
CA SER A 93 4.83 2.94 1.07
C SER A 93 6.35 3.03 1.08
N GLY A 94 6.89 3.83 0.16
CA GLY A 94 8.33 4.03 0.03
C GLY A 94 8.92 3.31 -1.16
N LYS A 95 10.21 3.52 -1.37
CA LYS A 95 10.96 2.92 -2.50
C LYS A 95 11.67 1.62 -2.11
N THR A 96 11.77 1.35 -0.82
CA THR A 96 12.45 0.18 -0.28
C THR A 96 11.54 -0.56 0.71
N ALA A 97 11.61 -1.87 0.68
CA ALA A 97 10.98 -2.78 1.63
C ALA A 97 12.02 -3.34 2.58
N GLU A 98 11.75 -3.26 3.86
CA GLU A 98 12.38 -4.07 4.88
C GLU A 98 11.51 -5.30 5.11
N VAL A 99 11.97 -6.47 4.68
CA VAL A 99 11.30 -7.75 4.90
C VAL A 99 11.97 -8.46 6.06
N VAL A 100 11.20 -8.77 7.08
CA VAL A 100 11.67 -9.51 8.26
C VAL A 100 10.81 -10.75 8.41
N TRP A 101 11.43 -11.91 8.60
CA TRP A 101 10.72 -13.15 8.82
C TRP A 101 11.36 -14.01 9.90
N THR A 102 10.58 -14.88 10.51
CA THR A 102 11.04 -15.83 11.51
C THR A 102 10.88 -17.24 10.97
N LEU A 103 11.99 -17.93 10.83
CA LEU A 103 12.02 -19.35 10.46
C LEU A 103 11.64 -20.20 11.66
N ASP A 104 10.60 -20.98 11.48
CA ASP A 104 10.20 -22.01 12.45
C ASP A 104 11.03 -23.28 12.25
N ILE A 105 10.81 -24.24 13.11
CA ILE A 105 11.50 -25.54 13.09
C ILE A 105 10.46 -26.66 13.18
N THR A 106 10.67 -27.68 12.36
CA THR A 106 9.96 -28.95 12.52
C THR A 106 10.51 -29.71 13.73
N HIS A 107 9.75 -30.68 14.20
CA HIS A 107 10.21 -31.56 15.31
C HIS A 107 11.55 -32.26 14.98
N GLU A 108 11.71 -32.72 13.72
CA GLU A 108 12.96 -33.35 13.28
C GLU A 108 14.13 -32.36 13.25
N GLN A 109 13.90 -31.14 12.82
CA GLN A 109 14.90 -30.07 12.81
C GLN A 109 15.31 -29.69 14.24
N TYR A 110 14.34 -29.65 15.17
CA TYR A 110 14.62 -29.40 16.58
C TYR A 110 15.53 -30.47 17.17
N LEU A 111 15.26 -31.77 16.88
CA LEU A 111 16.10 -32.90 17.33
C LEU A 111 17.52 -32.84 16.77
N LYS A 112 17.69 -32.24 15.56
CA LYS A 112 19.00 -31.96 14.95
C LYS A 112 19.68 -30.71 15.52
N GLY A 113 19.12 -30.06 16.53
CA GLY A 113 19.71 -28.91 17.20
C GLY A 113 19.41 -27.55 16.54
N MET A 114 18.55 -27.50 15.52
CA MET A 114 18.12 -26.23 14.93
C MET A 114 17.27 -25.41 15.92
N ARG A 115 17.27 -24.12 15.75
CA ARG A 115 16.49 -23.17 16.57
C ARG A 115 15.76 -22.18 15.67
N LEU A 116 14.78 -21.47 16.26
CA LEU A 116 14.12 -20.33 15.62
C LEU A 116 15.16 -19.29 15.18
N GLU A 117 15.01 -18.82 13.96
CA GLU A 117 15.92 -17.83 13.40
C GLU A 117 15.14 -16.66 12.81
N LYS A 118 15.55 -15.46 13.18
CA LYS A 118 15.00 -14.24 12.59
C LYS A 118 15.93 -13.77 11.48
N ARG A 119 15.36 -13.55 10.32
CA ARG A 119 16.04 -13.06 9.11
C ARG A 119 15.53 -11.70 8.71
N ARG A 120 16.34 -10.95 7.99
CA ARG A 120 16.00 -9.61 7.51
C ARG A 120 16.70 -9.32 6.20
N VAL A 121 15.97 -8.72 5.28
CA VAL A 121 16.53 -8.19 4.03
C VAL A 121 15.91 -6.82 3.74
N VAL A 122 16.70 -5.94 3.11
CA VAL A 122 16.22 -4.66 2.59
C VAL A 122 16.40 -4.69 1.07
N MET A 123 15.32 -4.38 0.36
CA MET A 123 15.30 -4.47 -1.10
C MET A 123 14.40 -3.38 -1.69
N PRO A 124 14.53 -3.03 -2.98
CA PRO A 124 13.61 -2.12 -3.63
C PRO A 124 12.20 -2.72 -3.70
N ILE A 125 11.18 -1.88 -3.49
CA ILE A 125 9.79 -2.26 -3.73
C ILE A 125 9.54 -2.08 -5.24
N PRO A 126 8.97 -3.08 -5.94
CA PRO A 126 8.51 -2.91 -7.31
C PRO A 126 7.48 -1.80 -7.42
N GLU A 127 7.42 -1.14 -8.58
CA GLU A 127 6.42 -0.10 -8.81
C GLU A 127 5.02 -0.70 -8.84
N ARG A 128 4.13 -0.17 -8.00
CA ARG A 128 2.73 -0.58 -7.91
C ARG A 128 1.92 0.13 -8.98
N LYS A 129 1.21 -0.64 -9.80
CA LYS A 129 0.26 -0.10 -10.77
C LYS A 129 -1.12 0.07 -10.17
N TRP A 130 -1.96 0.83 -10.85
CA TRP A 130 -3.35 0.99 -10.46
C TRP A 130 -4.10 -0.35 -10.54
N GLY A 131 -4.83 -0.68 -9.45
CA GLY A 131 -5.55 -1.93 -9.33
C GLY A 131 -4.74 -3.09 -8.76
N GLU A 132 -3.43 -2.95 -8.60
CA GLU A 132 -2.60 -3.98 -7.98
C GLU A 132 -2.59 -3.78 -6.46
N ASP A 133 -3.44 -4.51 -5.74
CA ASP A 133 -3.59 -4.38 -4.29
C ASP A 133 -2.94 -5.53 -3.50
N ASP A 134 -2.50 -6.58 -4.20
CA ASP A 134 -1.88 -7.76 -3.62
C ASP A 134 -0.36 -7.73 -3.81
N LEU A 135 0.39 -7.73 -2.70
CA LEU A 135 1.84 -7.84 -2.68
C LEU A 135 2.24 -9.28 -2.35
N HIS A 136 2.74 -9.98 -3.36
CA HIS A 136 3.28 -11.32 -3.21
C HIS A 136 4.72 -11.27 -2.71
N VAL A 137 4.98 -12.03 -1.65
CA VAL A 137 6.29 -12.14 -1.01
C VAL A 137 6.76 -13.59 -1.13
N HIS A 138 7.75 -13.83 -1.99
CA HIS A 138 8.33 -15.15 -2.22
C HIS A 138 9.62 -15.29 -1.41
N PHE A 139 9.66 -16.30 -0.58
CA PHE A 139 10.86 -16.68 0.17
C PHE A 139 11.56 -17.85 -0.54
N LEU A 140 12.76 -17.58 -1.05
CA LEU A 140 13.57 -18.52 -1.82
C LEU A 140 14.75 -19.03 -1.02
N PRO A 141 15.35 -20.19 -1.40
CA PRO A 141 16.54 -20.70 -0.76
C PRO A 141 17.70 -19.68 -0.78
N GLY A 142 18.47 -19.67 0.31
CA GLY A 142 19.61 -18.75 0.46
C GLY A 142 19.22 -17.35 0.89
N ASP A 143 18.16 -17.21 1.69
CA ASP A 143 17.67 -15.94 2.25
C ASP A 143 17.29 -14.89 1.19
N LYS A 144 16.92 -15.35 0.01
CA LYS A 144 16.45 -14.49 -1.07
C LYS A 144 14.97 -14.26 -0.95
N VAL A 145 14.55 -13.01 -1.23
CA VAL A 145 13.14 -12.62 -1.25
C VAL A 145 12.84 -11.98 -2.60
N LEU A 146 11.68 -12.28 -3.18
CA LEU A 146 11.12 -11.57 -4.32
C LEU A 146 9.81 -10.93 -3.94
N LEU A 147 9.59 -9.71 -4.42
CA LEU A 147 8.36 -8.95 -4.24
C LEU A 147 7.72 -8.72 -5.60
N GLY A 148 6.42 -8.93 -5.69
CA GLY A 148 5.68 -8.68 -6.93
C GLY A 148 4.25 -8.23 -6.62
N TRP A 149 3.76 -7.23 -7.37
CA TRP A 149 2.39 -6.77 -7.28
C TRP A 149 1.50 -7.51 -8.26
N SER A 150 0.26 -7.75 -7.87
CA SER A 150 -0.80 -8.23 -8.72
C SER A 150 -2.16 -7.63 -8.35
N ASP A 151 -3.13 -7.79 -9.22
CA ASP A 151 -4.53 -7.39 -9.05
C ASP A 151 -5.41 -8.55 -8.54
N ASN A 152 -4.79 -9.68 -8.20
CA ASN A 152 -5.47 -10.89 -7.79
C ASN A 152 -4.55 -11.77 -6.93
N ALA A 153 -5.10 -12.86 -6.37
CA ALA A 153 -4.39 -13.77 -5.49
C ALA A 153 -3.31 -14.63 -6.19
N TRP A 154 -3.13 -14.51 -7.51
CA TRP A 154 -2.12 -15.26 -8.24
C TRP A 154 -0.82 -14.47 -8.31
N SER A 155 0.27 -15.16 -8.03
CA SER A 155 1.59 -14.55 -8.09
C SER A 155 1.99 -14.18 -9.53
N PRO A 156 2.60 -13.01 -9.75
CA PRO A 156 3.13 -12.65 -11.06
C PRO A 156 4.31 -13.54 -11.51
N TYR A 157 4.86 -14.34 -10.60
CA TYR A 157 5.96 -15.28 -10.87
C TYR A 157 5.48 -16.71 -11.13
N GLU A 158 4.23 -17.04 -10.85
CA GLU A 158 3.64 -18.32 -11.17
C GLU A 158 3.17 -18.35 -12.62
N LYS A 159 3.57 -19.39 -13.36
CA LYS A 159 3.00 -19.64 -14.68
C LYS A 159 1.59 -20.16 -14.48
N HIS A 160 0.60 -19.34 -14.82
CA HIS A 160 -0.78 -19.82 -14.85
C HIS A 160 -0.88 -21.02 -15.79
N PRO A 161 -1.43 -22.15 -15.37
CA PRO A 161 -1.99 -23.08 -16.31
C PRO A 161 -3.07 -22.29 -17.06
N GLU A 162 -2.88 -22.10 -18.37
CA GLU A 162 -3.93 -21.51 -19.20
C GLU A 162 -5.22 -22.26 -18.90
N ILE A 163 -6.21 -21.57 -18.33
CA ILE A 163 -7.56 -22.10 -18.18
C ILE A 163 -8.08 -22.21 -19.59
N SER A 164 -7.79 -23.35 -20.20
CA SER A 164 -8.33 -23.68 -21.53
C SER A 164 -9.85 -23.70 -21.38
N PRO A 165 -10.58 -22.89 -22.17
CA PRO A 165 -12.04 -22.83 -22.07
C PRO A 165 -12.74 -24.11 -22.60
N LYS A 166 -12.07 -25.25 -22.59
CA LYS A 166 -12.54 -26.53 -23.11
C LYS A 166 -12.84 -27.57 -22.03
N SER A 167 -13.62 -27.28 -21.04
CA SER A 167 -14.22 -28.33 -20.22
C SER A 167 -15.52 -27.90 -19.53
N VAL A 168 -16.28 -27.01 -20.13
CA VAL A 168 -17.73 -26.95 -19.89
C VAL A 168 -18.38 -27.77 -20.99
N THR A 169 -18.12 -29.07 -20.99
CA THR A 169 -18.94 -30.00 -21.72
C THR A 169 -20.00 -30.48 -20.75
N GLN A 170 -21.17 -29.81 -20.82
CA GLN A 170 -22.47 -30.43 -20.82
C GLN A 170 -22.50 -31.88 -20.28
N GLY A 171 -22.85 -32.01 -18.99
CA GLY A 171 -23.42 -33.25 -18.48
C GLY A 171 -24.85 -33.27 -18.90
N ASP A 172 -25.12 -34.03 -19.95
CA ASP A 172 -26.44 -34.50 -20.32
C ASP A 172 -26.97 -35.42 -19.22
N HIS A 173 -28.26 -35.20 -18.93
CA HIS A 173 -29.26 -35.99 -18.19
C HIS A 173 -29.29 -35.91 -16.67
#